data_4fc5d08c8851c309e49e9754b6ce83e4
#
_entry.id   4fc5d08c8851c309e49e9754b6ce83e4
#
_cell.length_a   1.000
_cell.length_b   1.000
_cell.length_c   1.000
_cell.angle_alpha   90.00
_cell.angle_beta   90.00
_cell.angle_gamma   90.00
#
_symmetry.space_group_name_H-M   'P 1'
#
loop_
_entity.id
_entity.type
_entity.pdbx_description
1 polymer ?
#
loop_
_entity_poly.entity_id
_entity_poly.type
_entity_poly.pdbx_seq_one_letter_code
_entity_poly.pdbx_strand_id
1 'polypeptide(L)'
;MFSRSQIWGSLAGLGLLLGTASAQMLHEMPGEIAPTNQFRRIEQPLGLRVGVTAGGIALIGLELWWFLLSKTKAQQAEAHQGIQELTITVDGGYQPDRIVVNANQLVRLNFLRRDPSSCLEKVLFPDFHIAQDLELDRVTSVEFTPKNPGQYQFTCGMNMFRGVVEVT
;
A
#
# COMPACT_ATOMS: atom_id res chain seq x y z
N MET A 1 11.22 0.02 -30.68
CA MET A 1 10.55 -1.27 -30.52
C MET A 1 11.38 -2.15 -29.62
N PHE A 2 11.27 -2.00 -28.30
CA PHE A 2 11.82 -2.98 -27.34
C PHE A 2 10.77 -3.20 -26.27
N SER A 3 10.24 -4.44 -26.29
CA SER A 3 9.24 -4.98 -25.39
C SER A 3 9.82 -5.07 -23.97
N ARG A 4 9.20 -4.39 -22.99
CA ARG A 4 9.51 -4.49 -21.55
C ARG A 4 8.47 -5.34 -20.83
N SER A 5 8.16 -6.48 -21.38
CA SER A 5 7.42 -7.53 -20.67
C SER A 5 8.36 -8.70 -20.44
N GLN A 6 8.44 -9.19 -19.23
CA GLN A 6 9.09 -10.39 -18.73
C GLN A 6 10.18 -10.14 -17.68
N ILE A 7 9.83 -9.58 -16.54
CA ILE A 7 10.53 -9.87 -15.28
C ILE A 7 9.47 -10.08 -14.20
N TRP A 8 8.62 -11.07 -14.41
CA TRP A 8 7.81 -11.70 -13.38
C TRP A 8 8.06 -13.19 -13.47
N GLY A 9 9.01 -13.64 -12.70
CA GLY A 9 9.32 -15.06 -12.64
C GLY A 9 10.41 -15.33 -11.65
N SER A 10 10.08 -15.97 -10.57
CA SER A 10 10.96 -16.68 -9.64
C SER A 10 11.17 -16.02 -8.27
N LEU A 11 10.12 -16.01 -7.47
CA LEU A 11 10.20 -16.05 -6.02
C LEU A 11 9.07 -16.91 -5.45
N ALA A 12 8.93 -18.11 -5.99
CA ALA A 12 8.13 -19.17 -5.40
C ALA A 12 9.08 -20.32 -5.04
N GLY A 13 9.49 -20.40 -3.79
CA GLY A 13 10.35 -21.50 -3.39
C GLY A 13 10.93 -21.39 -1.99
N LEU A 14 10.20 -20.86 -1.00
CA LEU A 14 10.53 -21.14 0.39
C LEU A 14 9.54 -22.19 0.89
N GLY A 15 9.88 -23.45 0.64
CA GLY A 15 9.13 -24.61 1.11
C GLY A 15 9.07 -24.61 2.63
N LEU A 16 7.87 -24.44 3.17
CA LEU A 16 7.50 -24.81 4.52
C LEU A 16 7.65 -26.32 4.67
N LEU A 17 8.78 -26.76 5.19
CA LEU A 17 8.91 -28.11 5.75
C LEU A 17 8.16 -28.14 7.06
N LEU A 18 6.85 -28.30 7.00
CA LEU A 18 6.03 -28.74 8.11
C LEU A 18 6.36 -30.20 8.38
N GLY A 19 7.27 -30.42 9.32
CA GLY A 19 7.51 -31.71 9.88
C GLY A 19 6.24 -32.25 10.54
N THR A 20 5.59 -33.22 9.92
CA THR A 20 4.52 -34.00 10.55
C THR A 20 5.12 -34.86 11.64
N ALA A 21 5.02 -34.41 12.88
CA ALA A 21 5.29 -35.24 14.04
C ALA A 21 4.15 -36.27 14.16
N SER A 22 4.41 -37.50 13.77
CA SER A 22 3.52 -38.63 14.03
C SER A 22 3.44 -38.86 15.54
N ALA A 23 2.31 -38.53 16.14
CA ALA A 23 2.00 -38.90 17.51
C ALA A 23 1.70 -40.41 17.55
N GLN A 24 2.64 -41.21 18.03
CA GLN A 24 2.35 -42.58 18.42
C GLN A 24 1.72 -42.55 19.81
N MET A 25 0.46 -42.89 19.86
CA MET A 25 -0.23 -43.22 21.12
C MET A 25 0.34 -44.53 21.66
N LEU A 26 1.13 -44.46 22.71
CA LEU A 26 1.29 -45.57 23.64
C LEU A 26 0.41 -45.32 24.84
N HIS A 27 -0.54 -46.20 24.96
CA HIS A 27 -1.49 -46.30 26.04
C HIS A 27 -0.79 -47.08 27.19
N GLU A 28 -0.44 -46.38 28.26
CA GLU A 28 -0.17 -47.05 29.54
C GLU A 28 -0.46 -46.09 30.71
N MET A 29 -1.43 -46.45 31.51
CA MET A 29 -1.75 -45.90 32.82
C MET A 29 -1.27 -46.89 33.90
N PRO A 30 -1.17 -46.57 35.20
CA PRO A 30 -1.22 -45.29 35.91
C PRO A 30 -0.03 -45.17 36.93
N GLY A 31 0.29 -43.99 37.35
CA GLY A 31 1.14 -43.81 38.51
C GLY A 31 1.77 -42.42 38.61
N GLU A 32 1.32 -41.67 39.62
CA GLU A 32 2.02 -40.59 40.28
C GLU A 32 2.11 -39.23 39.61
N ILE A 33 1.28 -38.32 40.12
CA ILE A 33 1.29 -36.89 39.82
C ILE A 33 2.54 -36.28 40.43
N ALA A 34 3.61 -36.16 39.65
CA ALA A 34 4.72 -35.28 39.98
C ALA A 34 4.47 -33.92 39.33
N PRO A 35 4.61 -32.78 40.01
CA PRO A 35 4.42 -31.46 39.41
C PRO A 35 5.62 -31.20 38.48
N THR A 36 5.44 -31.48 37.20
CA THR A 36 6.43 -31.18 36.15
C THR A 36 6.36 -29.73 35.74
N ASN A 37 6.73 -28.82 36.62
CA ASN A 37 7.13 -27.46 36.25
C ASN A 37 8.64 -27.43 35.89
N GLN A 38 9.07 -28.37 35.08
CA GLN A 38 10.40 -28.28 34.48
C GLN A 38 10.28 -27.74 33.05
N PHE A 39 10.21 -26.42 32.95
CA PHE A 39 10.60 -25.76 31.69
C PHE A 39 12.08 -26.10 31.45
N ARG A 40 12.34 -27.12 30.65
CA ARG A 40 13.68 -27.49 30.25
C ARG A 40 14.27 -26.32 29.46
N ARG A 41 15.14 -25.57 30.11
CA ARG A 41 15.88 -24.48 29.46
C ARG A 41 16.80 -25.12 28.41
N ILE A 42 16.43 -25.00 27.14
CA ILE A 42 17.22 -25.49 26.02
C ILE A 42 18.41 -24.53 25.88
N GLU A 43 19.59 -25.03 26.23
CA GLU A 43 20.85 -24.31 26.05
C GLU A 43 21.18 -24.27 24.55
N GLN A 44 20.87 -23.15 23.91
CA GLN A 44 21.23 -22.97 22.51
C GLN A 44 22.70 -22.51 22.41
N PRO A 45 23.49 -23.05 21.46
CA PRO A 45 24.85 -22.62 21.25
C PRO A 45 24.91 -21.13 20.90
N LEU A 46 25.91 -20.44 21.47
CA LEU A 46 26.07 -18.99 21.34
C LEU A 46 26.05 -18.53 19.87
N GLY A 47 26.64 -19.32 18.95
CA GLY A 47 26.64 -19.02 17.52
C GLY A 47 25.27 -18.98 16.90
N LEU A 48 24.35 -19.86 17.33
CA LEU A 48 22.96 -19.84 16.83
C LEU A 48 22.22 -18.57 17.29
N ARG A 49 22.40 -18.19 18.57
CA ARG A 49 21.77 -16.95 19.09
C ARG A 49 22.26 -15.71 18.36
N VAL A 50 23.55 -15.58 18.16
CA VAL A 50 24.18 -14.46 17.46
C VAL A 50 23.71 -14.44 15.99
N GLY A 51 23.69 -15.60 15.33
CA GLY A 51 23.26 -15.70 13.92
C GLY A 51 21.79 -15.30 13.72
N VAL A 52 20.88 -15.77 14.57
CA VAL A 52 19.44 -15.42 14.49
C VAL A 52 19.22 -13.94 14.78
N THR A 53 19.92 -13.40 15.81
CA THR A 53 19.79 -11.97 16.16
C THR A 53 20.32 -11.07 15.04
N ALA A 54 21.50 -11.38 14.51
CA ALA A 54 22.08 -10.62 13.40
C ALA A 54 21.23 -10.70 12.13
N GLY A 55 20.70 -11.90 11.81
CA GLY A 55 19.76 -12.09 10.69
C GLY A 55 18.46 -11.30 10.86
N GLY A 56 17.89 -11.31 12.06
CA GLY A 56 16.68 -10.52 12.37
C GLY A 56 16.91 -9.01 12.21
N ILE A 57 18.03 -8.49 12.73
CA ILE A 57 18.37 -7.07 12.59
C ILE A 57 18.59 -6.71 11.11
N ALA A 58 19.22 -7.56 10.32
CA ALA A 58 19.43 -7.33 8.90
C ALA A 58 18.12 -7.29 8.12
N LEU A 59 17.15 -8.16 8.42
CA LEU A 59 15.81 -8.15 7.80
C LEU A 59 15.05 -6.89 8.16
N ILE A 60 15.04 -6.47 9.43
CA ILE A 60 14.40 -5.24 9.87
C ILE A 60 15.03 -4.02 9.18
N GLY A 61 16.35 -3.99 9.04
CA GLY A 61 17.06 -2.94 8.34
C GLY A 61 16.67 -2.88 6.85
N LEU A 62 16.52 -4.03 6.19
CA LEU A 62 16.09 -4.14 4.81
C LEU A 62 14.65 -3.63 4.62
N GLU A 63 13.74 -4.00 5.51
CA GLU A 63 12.35 -3.54 5.49
C GLU A 63 12.26 -2.03 5.69
N LEU A 64 12.96 -1.49 6.69
CA LEU A 64 13.01 -0.05 6.94
C LEU A 64 13.58 0.72 5.75
N TRP A 65 14.66 0.20 5.15
CA TRP A 65 15.25 0.79 3.95
C TRP A 65 14.26 0.82 2.79
N TRP A 66 13.53 -0.30 2.56
CA TRP A 66 12.50 -0.37 1.53
C TRP A 66 11.39 0.65 1.79
N PHE A 67 10.86 0.73 3.01
CA PHE A 67 9.80 1.68 3.37
C PHE A 67 10.22 3.15 3.22
N LEU A 68 11.46 3.47 3.57
CA LEU A 68 11.98 4.84 3.44
C LEU A 68 12.20 5.26 1.98
N LEU A 69 12.56 4.30 1.10
CA LEU A 69 12.76 4.60 -0.31
C LEU A 69 11.48 4.49 -1.17
N SER A 70 10.48 3.74 -0.71
CA SER A 70 9.20 3.52 -1.42
C SER A 70 8.18 4.64 -1.22
N LYS A 71 8.60 5.83 -0.80
CA LYS A 71 7.67 6.96 -0.65
C LYS A 71 7.11 7.35 -2.02
N THR A 72 5.79 7.32 -2.13
CA THR A 72 5.07 7.84 -3.29
C THR A 72 5.44 9.32 -3.48
N LYS A 73 6.01 9.67 -4.62
CA LYS A 73 6.37 11.06 -4.92
C LYS A 73 5.10 11.84 -5.24
N ALA A 74 4.88 12.93 -4.51
CA ALA A 74 3.83 13.89 -4.87
C ALA A 74 4.13 14.44 -6.29
N GLN A 75 3.11 14.50 -7.13
CA GLN A 75 3.22 15.05 -8.46
C GLN A 75 2.63 16.46 -8.48
N GLN A 76 3.40 17.40 -9.02
CA GLN A 76 2.96 18.79 -9.17
C GLN A 76 2.13 18.90 -10.45
N ALA A 77 0.97 19.57 -10.37
CA ALA A 77 0.17 19.88 -11.54
C ALA A 77 0.89 20.91 -12.41
N GLU A 78 0.90 20.68 -13.72
CA GLU A 78 1.50 21.61 -14.66
C GLU A 78 0.56 22.81 -14.91
N ALA A 79 1.10 24.02 -14.83
CA ALA A 79 0.34 25.21 -15.10
C ALA A 79 0.38 25.56 -16.61
N HIS A 80 -0.75 25.42 -17.28
CA HIS A 80 -0.95 25.84 -18.65
C HIS A 80 -1.97 26.96 -18.71
N GLN A 81 -1.58 28.14 -19.21
CA GLN A 81 -2.46 29.30 -19.37
C GLN A 81 -3.24 29.72 -18.09
N GLY A 82 -2.61 29.54 -16.91
CA GLY A 82 -3.24 29.87 -15.62
C GLY A 82 -4.16 28.77 -15.05
N ILE A 83 -4.27 27.63 -15.72
CA ILE A 83 -4.97 26.44 -15.24
C ILE A 83 -3.93 25.40 -14.86
N GLN A 84 -4.03 24.85 -13.66
CA GLN A 84 -3.19 23.74 -13.22
C GLN A 84 -3.87 22.43 -13.61
N GLU A 85 -3.27 21.69 -14.52
CA GLU A 85 -3.84 20.48 -15.08
C GLU A 85 -2.99 19.26 -14.74
N LEU A 86 -3.65 18.15 -14.36
CA LEU A 86 -3.02 16.86 -14.11
C LEU A 86 -3.95 15.72 -14.46
N THR A 87 -3.41 14.66 -15.05
CA THR A 87 -4.15 13.43 -15.31
C THR A 87 -3.89 12.40 -14.23
N ILE A 88 -4.97 11.83 -13.68
CA ILE A 88 -4.96 10.78 -12.67
C ILE A 88 -5.50 9.51 -13.30
N THR A 89 -4.68 8.47 -13.34
CA THR A 89 -5.12 7.14 -13.75
C THR A 89 -5.80 6.45 -12.57
N VAL A 90 -6.99 5.90 -12.82
CA VAL A 90 -7.80 5.19 -11.82
C VAL A 90 -7.79 3.70 -12.18
N ASP A 91 -6.86 2.96 -11.57
CA ASP A 91 -6.63 1.53 -11.81
C ASP A 91 -6.15 0.88 -10.52
N GLY A 92 -7.06 0.19 -9.81
CA GLY A 92 -6.80 -0.33 -8.47
C GLY A 92 -6.50 0.74 -7.42
N GLY A 93 -6.83 2.02 -7.70
CA GLY A 93 -6.55 3.19 -6.89
C GLY A 93 -6.32 4.43 -7.75
N TYR A 94 -5.76 5.48 -7.15
CA TYR A 94 -5.44 6.74 -7.83
C TYR A 94 -3.93 6.85 -8.07
N GLN A 95 -3.53 7.17 -9.30
CA GLN A 95 -2.12 7.37 -9.67
C GLN A 95 -1.95 8.65 -10.51
N PRO A 96 -1.32 9.70 -9.96
CA PRO A 96 -0.78 9.81 -8.60
C PRO A 96 -1.88 9.93 -7.53
N ASP A 97 -1.59 9.47 -6.32
CA ASP A 97 -2.45 9.59 -5.15
C ASP A 97 -2.19 10.88 -4.33
N ARG A 98 -1.08 11.56 -4.63
CA ARG A 98 -0.69 12.84 -4.03
C ARG A 98 -0.35 13.87 -5.10
N ILE A 99 -1.04 15.01 -5.05
CA ILE A 99 -0.97 16.08 -6.05
C ILE A 99 -0.67 17.38 -5.34
N VAL A 100 0.25 18.18 -5.88
CA VAL A 100 0.56 19.52 -5.37
C VAL A 100 0.03 20.57 -6.35
N VAL A 101 -0.72 21.53 -5.83
CA VAL A 101 -1.30 22.64 -6.60
C VAL A 101 -1.14 23.97 -5.85
N ASN A 102 -1.20 25.09 -6.56
CA ASN A 102 -1.14 26.42 -5.96
C ASN A 102 -2.55 26.90 -5.59
N ALA A 103 -2.63 27.65 -4.49
CA ALA A 103 -3.87 28.30 -4.09
C ALA A 103 -4.32 29.40 -5.07
N ASN A 104 -5.63 29.70 -5.09
CA ASN A 104 -6.25 30.75 -5.89
C ASN A 104 -6.10 30.61 -7.42
N GLN A 105 -5.77 29.42 -7.89
CA GLN A 105 -5.74 29.10 -9.31
C GLN A 105 -6.73 27.99 -9.62
N LEU A 106 -7.29 28.01 -10.83
CA LEU A 106 -8.17 26.93 -11.30
C LEU A 106 -7.35 25.65 -11.46
N VAL A 107 -7.82 24.59 -10.85
CA VAL A 107 -7.27 23.23 -10.96
C VAL A 107 -8.22 22.38 -11.76
N ARG A 108 -7.71 21.67 -12.76
CA ARG A 108 -8.43 20.67 -13.54
C ARG A 108 -7.76 19.31 -13.36
N LEU A 109 -8.45 18.38 -12.74
CA LEU A 109 -8.00 17.01 -12.58
C LEU A 109 -8.74 16.12 -13.56
N ASN A 110 -8.00 15.48 -14.45
CA ASN A 110 -8.50 14.57 -15.47
C ASN A 110 -8.40 13.14 -14.99
N PHE A 111 -9.52 12.53 -14.63
CA PHE A 111 -9.57 11.14 -14.19
C PHE A 111 -9.76 10.21 -15.38
N LEU A 112 -8.81 9.33 -15.63
CA LEU A 112 -8.91 8.26 -16.61
C LEU A 112 -9.14 6.93 -15.88
N ARG A 113 -10.41 6.50 -15.82
CA ARG A 113 -10.78 5.24 -15.18
C ARG A 113 -10.53 4.07 -16.11
N ARG A 114 -9.75 3.08 -15.62
CA ARG A 114 -9.47 1.81 -16.29
C ARG A 114 -9.95 0.60 -15.52
N ASP A 115 -10.17 0.75 -14.22
CA ASP A 115 -10.69 -0.29 -13.33
C ASP A 115 -12.21 -0.40 -13.47
N PRO A 116 -12.75 -1.58 -13.86
CA PRO A 116 -14.19 -1.79 -14.01
C PRO A 116 -14.94 -1.88 -12.67
N SER A 117 -14.24 -1.92 -11.53
CA SER A 117 -14.89 -2.09 -10.22
C SER A 117 -15.82 -0.91 -9.91
N SER A 118 -16.99 -1.20 -9.33
CA SER A 118 -17.97 -0.20 -8.93
C SER A 118 -17.47 0.72 -7.80
N CYS A 119 -16.44 0.29 -7.06
CA CYS A 119 -15.84 1.12 -6.02
C CYS A 119 -15.24 2.42 -6.58
N LEU A 120 -14.63 2.34 -7.79
CA LEU A 120 -13.95 3.46 -8.44
C LEU A 120 -14.83 4.19 -9.49
N GLU A 121 -16.12 3.91 -9.50
CA GLU A 121 -17.09 4.53 -10.40
C GLU A 121 -17.34 6.01 -10.07
N LYS A 122 -17.05 6.43 -8.85
CA LYS A 122 -17.30 7.80 -8.40
C LYS A 122 -16.13 8.36 -7.63
N VAL A 123 -15.79 9.62 -7.88
CA VAL A 123 -14.85 10.39 -7.08
C VAL A 123 -15.58 11.47 -6.28
N LEU A 124 -15.21 11.62 -5.03
CA LEU A 124 -15.77 12.58 -4.09
C LEU A 124 -14.68 13.53 -3.60
N PHE A 125 -14.95 14.82 -3.63
CA PHE A 125 -14.15 15.86 -3.01
C PHE A 125 -15.01 16.57 -1.95
N PRO A 126 -15.05 16.06 -0.71
CA PRO A 126 -15.96 16.57 0.32
C PRO A 126 -15.76 18.06 0.60
N ASP A 127 -14.53 18.52 0.67
CA ASP A 127 -14.18 19.91 0.98
C ASP A 127 -14.61 20.90 -0.11
N PHE A 128 -14.77 20.43 -1.34
CA PHE A 128 -15.22 21.22 -2.48
C PHE A 128 -16.67 20.93 -2.86
N HIS A 129 -17.37 20.04 -2.14
CA HIS A 129 -18.75 19.60 -2.40
C HIS A 129 -18.95 19.05 -3.81
N ILE A 130 -17.93 18.35 -4.33
CA ILE A 130 -17.95 17.74 -5.66
C ILE A 130 -18.13 16.23 -5.52
N ALA A 131 -19.06 15.69 -6.30
CA ALA A 131 -19.27 14.27 -6.50
C ALA A 131 -19.39 14.02 -8.01
N GLN A 132 -18.45 13.31 -8.61
CA GLN A 132 -18.39 13.10 -10.05
C GLN A 132 -18.32 11.61 -10.38
N ASP A 133 -19.19 11.16 -11.29
CA ASP A 133 -19.13 9.80 -11.83
C ASP A 133 -18.03 9.72 -12.88
N LEU A 134 -17.24 8.64 -12.81
CA LEU A 134 -16.13 8.36 -13.70
C LEU A 134 -16.55 7.28 -14.70
N GLU A 135 -16.62 7.62 -15.97
CA GLU A 135 -16.91 6.65 -17.02
C GLU A 135 -15.70 5.76 -17.30
N LEU A 136 -15.93 4.47 -17.54
CA LEU A 136 -14.89 3.51 -17.86
C LEU A 136 -14.22 3.87 -19.21
N ASP A 137 -12.88 3.80 -19.25
CA ASP A 137 -12.04 4.08 -20.41
C ASP A 137 -12.22 5.49 -21.02
N ARG A 138 -12.77 6.43 -20.23
CA ARG A 138 -12.96 7.82 -20.63
C ARG A 138 -12.33 8.77 -19.62
N VAL A 139 -11.91 9.92 -20.11
CA VAL A 139 -11.42 11.00 -19.26
C VAL A 139 -12.59 11.81 -18.75
N THR A 140 -12.71 11.93 -17.44
CA THR A 140 -13.67 12.79 -16.76
C THR A 140 -12.92 13.89 -16.03
N SER A 141 -13.21 15.15 -16.33
CA SER A 141 -12.53 16.30 -15.74
C SER A 141 -13.31 16.84 -14.54
N VAL A 142 -12.60 17.10 -13.46
CA VAL A 142 -13.10 17.77 -12.24
C VAL A 142 -12.37 19.09 -12.09
N GLU A 143 -13.12 20.19 -11.95
CA GLU A 143 -12.56 21.53 -11.80
C GLU A 143 -12.93 22.14 -10.46
N PHE A 144 -11.96 22.78 -9.82
CA PHE A 144 -12.15 23.53 -8.58
C PHE A 144 -11.05 24.56 -8.40
N THR A 145 -11.31 25.54 -7.53
CA THR A 145 -10.33 26.57 -7.16
C THR A 145 -10.12 26.57 -5.65
N PRO A 146 -9.01 25.99 -5.14
CA PRO A 146 -8.73 25.99 -3.72
C PRO A 146 -8.34 27.41 -3.28
N LYS A 147 -8.95 27.91 -2.22
CA LYS A 147 -8.68 29.27 -1.72
C LYS A 147 -7.59 29.31 -0.66
N ASN A 148 -7.52 28.28 0.17
CA ASN A 148 -6.62 28.24 1.31
C ASN A 148 -5.55 27.14 1.13
N PRO A 149 -4.30 27.39 1.51
CA PRO A 149 -3.30 26.35 1.63
C PRO A 149 -3.73 25.25 2.62
N GLY A 150 -3.38 23.99 2.32
CA GLY A 150 -3.77 22.87 3.16
C GLY A 150 -3.79 21.56 2.41
N GLN A 151 -4.23 20.49 3.09
CA GLN A 151 -4.39 19.17 2.51
C GLN A 151 -5.88 18.83 2.41
N TYR A 152 -6.32 18.55 1.22
CA TYR A 152 -7.71 18.21 0.88
C TYR A 152 -7.75 16.79 0.35
N GLN A 153 -8.64 15.96 0.90
CA GLN A 153 -8.76 14.56 0.49
C GLN A 153 -9.82 14.41 -0.60
N PHE A 154 -9.53 13.51 -1.53
CA PHE A 154 -10.56 12.96 -2.42
C PHE A 154 -10.62 11.45 -2.25
N THR A 155 -11.81 10.89 -2.43
CA THR A 155 -12.06 9.47 -2.15
C THR A 155 -12.95 8.85 -3.22
N CYS A 156 -12.96 7.53 -3.30
CA CYS A 156 -13.97 6.82 -4.07
C CYS A 156 -15.32 6.78 -3.33
N GLY A 157 -16.38 6.40 -4.03
CA GLY A 157 -17.72 6.34 -3.46
C GLY A 157 -17.87 5.51 -2.18
N MET A 158 -17.06 4.47 -2.01
CA MET A 158 -17.03 3.61 -0.82
C MET A 158 -15.96 4.01 0.20
N ASN A 159 -15.22 5.10 -0.03
CA ASN A 159 -14.14 5.60 0.84
C ASN A 159 -13.00 4.59 1.10
N MET A 160 -12.80 3.62 0.20
CA MET A 160 -11.74 2.62 0.29
C MET A 160 -10.42 3.12 -0.31
N PHE A 161 -10.50 3.87 -1.42
CA PHE A 161 -9.35 4.51 -2.05
C PHE A 161 -9.37 6.01 -1.80
N ARG A 162 -8.19 6.57 -1.55
CA ARG A 162 -8.03 7.99 -1.20
C ARG A 162 -6.85 8.58 -1.94
N GLY A 163 -6.97 9.87 -2.25
CA GLY A 163 -5.87 10.69 -2.69
C GLY A 163 -5.87 12.02 -1.95
N VAL A 164 -4.78 12.77 -2.08
CA VAL A 164 -4.58 14.04 -1.40
C VAL A 164 -4.17 15.11 -2.40
N VAL A 165 -4.85 16.24 -2.35
CA VAL A 165 -4.45 17.49 -3.00
C VAL A 165 -3.82 18.38 -1.94
N GLU A 166 -2.54 18.63 -2.08
CA GLU A 166 -1.76 19.54 -1.24
C GLU A 166 -1.75 20.91 -1.92
N VAL A 167 -2.34 21.88 -1.27
CA VAL A 167 -2.44 23.25 -1.77
C VAL A 167 -1.37 24.11 -1.09
N THR A 168 -0.52 24.75 -1.88
CA THR A 168 0.59 25.61 -1.42
C THR A 168 0.37 27.07 -1.76
#